data_9a2983e7a2b442b7fa696606c5dda261
#
_entry.id   9a2983e7a2b442b7fa696606c5dda261
#
_cell.length_a   1.000
_cell.length_b   1.000
_cell.length_c   1.000
_cell.angle_alpha   90.00
_cell.angle_beta   90.00
_cell.angle_gamma   90.00
#
_symmetry.space_group_name_H-M   'P 1'
#
loop_
_entity.id
_entity.type
_entity.pdbx_description
1 polymer ?
#
loop_
_entity_poly.entity_id
_entity_poly.type
_entity_poly.pdbx_seq_one_letter_code
_entity_poly.pdbx_strand_id
1 'polypeptide(L)'
;RDRLRSRGLGDVYKRQLLNRLVGKYPSSPYAVSALYEKGRSYVLMDNNSQAISSFKDLLSKYPESPVGRKAAAEIGLLYYQDGNYDQAIEAYKQVINKYPGSEEARLAMLDLKSIYVDMNRIDEFAALAAAMPGNIRFDASEQDSLTYIAAEKIYGRGRIEEAKSSFNKYLQTFPEGAFGLNAHYYLCLIGKEQKNYDMILLHSGKLLEYPDNPFSEEALVMRAEVQFNMQQFADALASYKMLKEKATTADRRLLAETGMLRCAYLIKDDTETIHAATDLLAEAKLTPELGNEALYY
;
A
#
# COMPACT_ATOMS: atom_id res chain seq x y z
N ARG A 1 29.71 -21.47 11.58
CA ARG A 1 30.36 -20.37 12.34
C ARG A 1 31.75 -20.02 11.78
N ASP A 2 32.58 -20.98 11.39
CA ASP A 2 33.95 -20.72 10.88
C ASP A 2 33.96 -20.05 9.49
N ARG A 3 33.04 -20.32 8.58
CA ARG A 3 32.94 -19.65 7.29
C ARG A 3 32.60 -18.14 7.40
N LEU A 4 31.84 -17.75 8.42
CA LEU A 4 31.52 -16.34 8.67
C LEU A 4 32.74 -15.59 9.28
N ARG A 5 33.51 -16.24 10.14
CA ARG A 5 34.77 -15.68 10.68
C ARG A 5 35.85 -15.51 9.62
N SER A 6 35.99 -16.48 8.70
CA SER A 6 36.99 -16.39 7.63
C SER A 6 36.62 -15.32 6.59
N ARG A 7 35.32 -15.09 6.28
CA ARG A 7 34.87 -13.96 5.45
C ARG A 7 35.20 -12.62 6.12
N GLY A 8 34.90 -12.46 7.43
CA GLY A 8 35.18 -11.23 8.15
C GLY A 8 36.67 -10.86 8.20
N LEU A 9 37.57 -11.82 8.37
CA LEU A 9 39.00 -11.61 8.32
C LEU A 9 39.51 -11.21 6.92
N GLY A 10 38.99 -11.82 5.87
CA GLY A 10 39.27 -11.45 4.49
C GLY A 10 38.86 -10.03 4.16
N ASP A 11 37.69 -9.59 4.64
CA ASP A 11 37.16 -8.25 4.43
C ASP A 11 37.94 -7.18 5.20
N VAL A 12 38.40 -7.49 6.41
CA VAL A 12 39.29 -6.59 7.16
C VAL A 12 40.63 -6.39 6.43
N TYR A 13 41.23 -7.48 5.97
CA TYR A 13 42.49 -7.41 5.21
C TYR A 13 42.33 -6.68 3.87
N LYS A 14 41.23 -6.96 3.14
CA LYS A 14 40.86 -6.24 1.90
C LYS A 14 40.82 -4.73 2.15
N ARG A 15 40.10 -4.29 3.18
CA ARG A 15 39.99 -2.84 3.51
C ARG A 15 41.34 -2.22 3.88
N GLN A 16 42.18 -2.93 4.61
CA GLN A 16 43.53 -2.44 4.92
C GLN A 16 44.36 -2.22 3.65
N LEU A 17 44.29 -3.15 2.69
CA LEU A 17 44.99 -3.01 1.42
C LEU A 17 44.43 -1.84 0.60
N LEU A 18 43.10 -1.69 0.53
CA LEU A 18 42.44 -0.57 -0.16
C LEU A 18 42.83 0.78 0.47
N ASN A 19 42.88 0.88 1.80
CA ASN A 19 43.33 2.09 2.49
C ASN A 19 44.80 2.41 2.18
N ARG A 20 45.67 1.39 2.14
CA ARG A 20 47.11 1.57 1.79
C ARG A 20 47.27 2.05 0.34
N LEU A 21 46.48 1.51 -0.59
CA LEU A 21 46.48 1.92 -2.00
C LEU A 21 46.07 3.39 -2.14
N VAL A 22 44.99 3.79 -1.54
CA VAL A 22 44.47 5.18 -1.62
C VAL A 22 45.44 6.16 -0.92
N GLY A 23 46.03 5.75 0.22
CA GLY A 23 46.97 6.59 0.98
C GLY A 23 48.33 6.78 0.29
N LYS A 24 48.83 5.71 -0.34
CA LYS A 24 50.17 5.77 -1.00
C LYS A 24 50.10 6.25 -2.45
N TYR A 25 48.99 6.00 -3.14
CA TYR A 25 48.85 6.23 -4.58
C TYR A 25 47.54 6.93 -4.91
N PRO A 26 47.27 8.14 -4.35
CA PRO A 26 45.97 8.83 -4.55
C PRO A 26 45.72 9.19 -6.00
N SER A 27 46.74 9.40 -6.82
CA SER A 27 46.62 9.69 -8.25
C SER A 27 46.52 8.43 -9.13
N SER A 28 46.51 7.25 -8.54
CA SER A 28 46.38 6.00 -9.28
C SER A 28 44.97 5.88 -9.86
N PRO A 29 44.80 5.39 -11.11
CA PRO A 29 43.48 5.12 -11.69
C PRO A 29 42.70 4.07 -10.88
N TYR A 30 43.37 3.29 -10.03
CA TYR A 30 42.73 2.31 -9.15
C TYR A 30 42.25 2.91 -7.81
N ALA A 31 42.68 4.13 -7.45
CA ALA A 31 42.31 4.73 -6.16
C ALA A 31 40.82 4.99 -6.03
N VAL A 32 40.17 5.40 -7.12
CA VAL A 32 38.73 5.61 -7.18
C VAL A 32 37.96 4.29 -6.95
N SER A 33 38.33 3.25 -7.69
CA SER A 33 37.74 1.93 -7.55
C SER A 33 37.98 1.34 -6.16
N ALA A 34 39.16 1.59 -5.57
CA ALA A 34 39.48 1.14 -4.23
C ALA A 34 38.61 1.78 -3.15
N LEU A 35 38.32 3.09 -3.26
CA LEU A 35 37.37 3.77 -2.34
C LEU A 35 35.93 3.25 -2.49
N TYR A 36 35.52 3.02 -3.70
CA TYR A 36 34.20 2.44 -3.95
C TYR A 36 34.07 1.02 -3.35
N GLU A 37 35.06 0.16 -3.62
CA GLU A 37 35.10 -1.21 -3.08
C GLU A 37 35.19 -1.24 -1.55
N LYS A 38 35.85 -0.25 -0.95
CA LYS A 38 35.87 -0.06 0.50
C LYS A 38 34.46 0.20 1.02
N GLY A 39 33.72 1.13 0.40
CA GLY A 39 32.31 1.39 0.74
C GLY A 39 31.46 0.15 0.60
N ARG A 40 31.54 -0.54 -0.54
CA ARG A 40 30.84 -1.81 -0.79
C ARG A 40 31.16 -2.90 0.25
N SER A 41 32.39 -2.97 0.70
CA SER A 41 32.78 -3.92 1.76
C SER A 41 32.09 -3.61 3.10
N TYR A 42 31.86 -2.32 3.43
CA TYR A 42 31.07 -1.95 4.60
C TYR A 42 29.57 -2.25 4.44
N VAL A 43 29.01 -2.07 3.23
CA VAL A 43 27.61 -2.48 2.93
C VAL A 43 27.43 -3.97 3.18
N LEU A 44 28.36 -4.81 2.69
CA LEU A 44 28.30 -6.27 2.91
C LEU A 44 28.43 -6.70 4.38
N MET A 45 28.88 -5.79 5.25
CA MET A 45 28.98 -5.99 6.69
C MET A 45 27.82 -5.35 7.46
N ASP A 46 26.83 -4.85 6.77
CA ASP A 46 25.69 -4.14 7.37
C ASP A 46 26.13 -2.91 8.19
N ASN A 47 27.23 -2.26 7.76
CA ASN A 47 27.76 -1.06 8.39
C ASN A 47 27.55 0.15 7.49
N ASN A 48 26.30 0.58 7.40
CA ASN A 48 25.86 1.64 6.51
C ASN A 48 26.56 2.97 6.81
N SER A 49 26.81 3.29 8.08
CA SER A 49 27.50 4.53 8.49
C SER A 49 28.93 4.64 7.90
N GLN A 50 29.70 3.57 7.97
CA GLN A 50 31.06 3.54 7.41
C GLN A 50 31.06 3.45 5.89
N ALA A 51 30.05 2.80 5.30
CA ALA A 51 29.85 2.76 3.86
C ALA A 51 29.58 4.18 3.32
N ILE A 52 28.62 4.89 3.91
CA ILE A 52 28.28 6.28 3.55
C ILE A 52 29.49 7.19 3.68
N SER A 53 30.27 7.08 4.78
CA SER A 53 31.51 7.84 4.97
C SER A 53 32.50 7.58 3.85
N SER A 54 32.70 6.31 3.48
CA SER A 54 33.64 5.91 2.40
C SER A 54 33.22 6.44 1.04
N PHE A 55 31.90 6.40 0.74
CA PHE A 55 31.35 6.95 -0.50
C PHE A 55 31.43 8.48 -0.54
N LYS A 56 31.22 9.18 0.59
CA LYS A 56 31.44 10.63 0.70
C LYS A 56 32.88 11.02 0.49
N ASP A 57 33.82 10.25 1.02
CA ASP A 57 35.27 10.44 0.77
C ASP A 57 35.61 10.31 -0.72
N LEU A 58 34.99 9.34 -1.41
CA LEU A 58 35.17 9.16 -2.85
C LEU A 58 34.65 10.39 -3.62
N LEU A 59 33.45 10.85 -3.31
CA LEU A 59 32.83 12.00 -3.97
C LEU A 59 33.62 13.30 -3.73
N SER A 60 34.21 13.47 -2.55
CA SER A 60 35.03 14.64 -2.22
C SER A 60 36.37 14.64 -2.98
N LYS A 61 37.01 13.48 -3.08
CA LYS A 61 38.32 13.37 -3.71
C LYS A 61 38.29 13.26 -5.23
N TYR A 62 37.20 12.67 -5.78
CA TYR A 62 37.07 12.39 -7.20
C TYR A 62 35.65 12.74 -7.72
N PRO A 63 35.25 14.03 -7.66
CA PRO A 63 33.90 14.46 -7.92
C PRO A 63 33.38 14.16 -9.34
N GLU A 64 34.28 14.11 -10.33
CA GLU A 64 33.95 13.89 -11.74
C GLU A 64 34.09 12.41 -12.18
N SER A 65 34.39 11.53 -11.24
CA SER A 65 34.54 10.13 -11.57
C SER A 65 33.22 9.47 -11.95
N PRO A 66 33.16 8.66 -13.01
CA PRO A 66 31.98 7.84 -13.33
C PRO A 66 31.56 6.92 -12.17
N VAL A 67 32.52 6.46 -11.37
CA VAL A 67 32.24 5.64 -10.17
C VAL A 67 31.60 6.50 -9.06
N GLY A 68 31.85 7.80 -9.06
CA GLY A 68 31.22 8.76 -8.14
C GLY A 68 29.70 8.79 -8.28
N ARG A 69 29.18 8.69 -9.51
CA ARG A 69 27.71 8.63 -9.72
C ARG A 69 27.09 7.43 -8.99
N LYS A 70 27.71 6.27 -9.11
CA LYS A 70 27.27 5.05 -8.42
C LYS A 70 27.36 5.22 -6.90
N ALA A 71 28.45 5.78 -6.39
CA ALA A 71 28.64 6.04 -4.97
C ALA A 71 27.57 7.01 -4.42
N ALA A 72 27.20 8.04 -5.19
CA ALA A 72 26.17 8.98 -4.80
C ALA A 72 24.79 8.32 -4.71
N ALA A 73 24.44 7.46 -5.68
CA ALA A 73 23.20 6.69 -5.64
C ALA A 73 23.17 5.68 -4.46
N GLU A 74 24.28 5.00 -4.20
CA GLU A 74 24.40 4.09 -3.04
C GLU A 74 24.20 4.81 -1.70
N ILE A 75 24.66 6.05 -1.55
CA ILE A 75 24.40 6.86 -0.33
C ILE A 75 22.89 7.06 -0.13
N GLY A 76 22.16 7.39 -1.19
CA GLY A 76 20.69 7.53 -1.13
C GLY A 76 20.01 6.24 -0.70
N LEU A 77 20.40 5.12 -1.30
CA LEU A 77 19.87 3.80 -0.98
C LEU A 77 20.14 3.40 0.49
N LEU A 78 21.35 3.64 0.99
CA LEU A 78 21.69 3.33 2.37
C LEU A 78 20.89 4.16 3.37
N TYR A 79 20.69 5.45 3.11
CA TYR A 79 19.80 6.27 3.94
C TYR A 79 18.34 5.78 3.90
N TYR A 80 17.87 5.34 2.73
CA TYR A 80 16.52 4.79 2.59
C TYR A 80 16.35 3.49 3.40
N GLN A 81 17.32 2.57 3.30
CA GLN A 81 17.33 1.32 4.06
C GLN A 81 17.36 1.53 5.57
N ASP A 82 18.05 2.58 6.04
CA ASP A 82 18.10 2.98 7.44
C ASP A 82 16.85 3.73 7.91
N GLY A 83 15.84 3.95 7.03
CA GLY A 83 14.63 4.72 7.33
C GLY A 83 14.86 6.23 7.42
N ASN A 84 16.03 6.71 7.05
CA ASN A 84 16.42 8.12 7.05
C ASN A 84 15.90 8.81 5.76
N TYR A 85 14.60 8.89 5.61
CA TYR A 85 13.94 9.33 4.36
C TYR A 85 14.34 10.72 3.90
N ASP A 86 14.43 11.71 4.80
CA ASP A 86 14.82 13.07 4.42
C ASP A 86 16.25 13.12 3.86
N GLN A 87 17.19 12.37 4.45
CA GLN A 87 18.55 12.29 3.96
C GLN A 87 18.63 11.53 2.63
N ALA A 88 17.82 10.49 2.45
CA ALA A 88 17.73 9.76 1.19
C ALA A 88 17.19 10.68 0.07
N ILE A 89 16.13 11.45 0.34
CA ILE A 89 15.55 12.43 -0.59
C ILE A 89 16.62 13.43 -1.05
N GLU A 90 17.37 14.02 -0.11
CA GLU A 90 18.40 14.98 -0.45
C GLU A 90 19.55 14.35 -1.25
N ALA A 91 19.99 13.14 -0.90
CA ALA A 91 21.01 12.42 -1.64
C ALA A 91 20.56 12.11 -3.08
N TYR A 92 19.35 11.63 -3.26
CA TYR A 92 18.82 11.34 -4.60
C TYR A 92 18.60 12.59 -5.44
N LYS A 93 18.11 13.70 -4.84
CA LYS A 93 18.03 15.01 -5.53
C LYS A 93 19.41 15.47 -6.05
N GLN A 94 20.45 15.29 -5.24
CA GLN A 94 21.81 15.62 -5.66
C GLN A 94 22.27 14.77 -6.85
N VAL A 95 21.94 13.46 -6.88
CA VAL A 95 22.23 12.57 -8.01
C VAL A 95 21.55 13.07 -9.28
N ILE A 96 20.24 13.37 -9.21
CA ILE A 96 19.45 13.81 -10.37
C ILE A 96 19.93 15.13 -10.90
N ASN A 97 20.20 16.11 -10.02
CA ASN A 97 20.65 17.44 -10.42
C ASN A 97 22.07 17.44 -10.98
N LYS A 98 22.97 16.64 -10.39
CA LYS A 98 24.39 16.61 -10.79
C LYS A 98 24.62 15.78 -12.05
N TYR A 99 23.81 14.72 -12.25
CA TYR A 99 24.01 13.75 -13.33
C TYR A 99 22.76 13.55 -14.17
N PRO A 100 22.13 14.63 -14.69
CA PRO A 100 20.87 14.53 -15.42
C PRO A 100 21.03 13.60 -16.65
N GLY A 101 20.00 12.77 -16.87
CA GLY A 101 20.00 11.81 -17.97
C GLY A 101 20.85 10.55 -17.78
N SER A 102 21.56 10.41 -16.64
CA SER A 102 22.28 9.18 -16.32
C SER A 102 21.32 8.09 -15.83
N GLU A 103 21.77 6.82 -15.92
CA GLU A 103 21.01 5.69 -15.37
C GLU A 103 20.84 5.81 -13.86
N GLU A 104 21.86 6.32 -13.15
CA GLU A 104 21.81 6.56 -11.72
C GLU A 104 20.75 7.61 -11.36
N ALA A 105 20.60 8.67 -12.17
CA ALA A 105 19.54 9.67 -11.98
C ALA A 105 18.13 9.09 -12.25
N ARG A 106 18.01 8.23 -13.25
CA ARG A 106 16.75 7.53 -13.53
C ARG A 106 16.33 6.62 -12.38
N LEU A 107 17.26 5.84 -11.83
CA LEU A 107 17.03 4.96 -10.69
C LEU A 107 16.73 5.78 -9.43
N ALA A 108 17.50 6.85 -9.17
CA ALA A 108 17.25 7.77 -8.06
C ALA A 108 15.83 8.36 -8.08
N MET A 109 15.29 8.64 -9.27
CA MET A 109 13.91 9.12 -9.39
C MET A 109 12.87 8.04 -9.03
N LEU A 110 13.10 6.78 -9.40
CA LEU A 110 12.23 5.66 -9.00
C LEU A 110 12.25 5.46 -7.49
N ASP A 111 13.43 5.55 -6.89
CA ASP A 111 13.58 5.42 -5.44
C ASP A 111 12.92 6.59 -4.69
N LEU A 112 13.07 7.82 -5.19
CA LEU A 112 12.36 8.99 -4.67
C LEU A 112 10.85 8.78 -4.70
N LYS A 113 10.30 8.32 -5.83
CA LYS A 113 8.89 8.00 -5.96
C LYS A 113 8.45 7.01 -4.87
N SER A 114 9.22 5.95 -4.66
CA SER A 114 8.93 4.92 -3.63
C SER A 114 8.95 5.51 -2.22
N ILE A 115 9.92 6.38 -1.91
CA ILE A 115 10.02 7.07 -0.61
C ILE A 115 8.77 7.93 -0.36
N TYR A 116 8.38 8.75 -1.34
CA TYR A 116 7.22 9.62 -1.19
C TYR A 116 5.90 8.85 -1.08
N VAL A 117 5.78 7.68 -1.74
CA VAL A 117 4.66 6.75 -1.54
C VAL A 117 4.68 6.21 -0.10
N ASP A 118 5.84 5.77 0.40
CA ASP A 118 5.98 5.23 1.76
C ASP A 118 5.70 6.27 2.86
N MET A 119 5.97 7.55 2.56
CA MET A 119 5.68 8.70 3.42
C MET A 119 4.26 9.26 3.23
N ASN A 120 3.48 8.76 2.27
CA ASN A 120 2.16 9.31 1.89
C ASN A 120 2.21 10.80 1.50
N ARG A 121 3.26 11.22 0.78
CA ARG A 121 3.55 12.62 0.40
C ARG A 121 3.60 12.79 -1.12
N ILE A 122 2.62 12.22 -1.84
CA ILE A 122 2.61 12.18 -3.32
C ILE A 122 2.52 13.58 -3.93
N ASP A 123 1.78 14.50 -3.29
CA ASP A 123 1.67 15.89 -3.76
C ASP A 123 3.03 16.59 -3.79
N GLU A 124 3.89 16.29 -2.81
CA GLU A 124 5.25 16.84 -2.75
C GLU A 124 6.15 16.23 -3.84
N PHE A 125 5.97 14.93 -4.12
CA PHE A 125 6.66 14.30 -5.25
C PHE A 125 6.23 14.92 -6.59
N ALA A 126 4.93 15.17 -6.78
CA ALA A 126 4.42 15.84 -7.98
C ALA A 126 5.07 17.21 -8.18
N ALA A 127 5.11 18.04 -7.13
CA ALA A 127 5.77 19.34 -7.16
C ALA A 127 7.28 19.22 -7.44
N LEU A 128 7.95 18.24 -6.85
CA LEU A 128 9.36 17.97 -7.09
C LEU A 128 9.63 17.54 -8.54
N ALA A 129 8.85 16.63 -9.07
CA ALA A 129 8.98 16.13 -10.44
C ALA A 129 8.80 17.26 -11.48
N ALA A 130 7.85 18.17 -11.22
CA ALA A 130 7.62 19.34 -12.06
C ALA A 130 8.78 20.34 -12.03
N ALA A 131 9.52 20.44 -10.93
CA ALA A 131 10.64 21.36 -10.74
C ALA A 131 11.99 20.79 -11.22
N MET A 132 12.10 19.47 -11.45
CA MET A 132 13.36 18.81 -11.79
C MET A 132 13.70 18.91 -13.28
N PRO A 133 15.01 19.00 -13.63
CA PRO A 133 15.46 18.96 -15.01
C PRO A 133 15.19 17.58 -15.64
N GLY A 134 14.83 17.53 -16.92
CA GLY A 134 14.72 16.31 -17.68
C GLY A 134 13.29 15.90 -18.07
N ASN A 135 12.32 16.80 -17.97
CA ASN A 135 10.91 16.56 -18.40
C ASN A 135 10.35 15.25 -17.82
N ILE A 136 10.43 15.10 -16.50
CA ILE A 136 9.92 13.93 -15.80
C ILE A 136 8.39 13.97 -15.94
N ARG A 137 7.86 13.04 -16.71
CA ARG A 137 6.42 12.89 -16.84
C ARG A 137 5.88 12.27 -15.56
N PHE A 138 5.11 13.05 -14.84
CA PHE A 138 4.29 12.61 -13.72
C PHE A 138 2.89 13.14 -13.98
N ASP A 139 2.05 12.33 -14.59
CA ASP A 139 0.72 12.73 -15.01
C ASP A 139 -0.33 12.47 -13.91
N ALA A 140 -1.53 13.00 -14.13
CA ALA A 140 -2.63 12.88 -13.19
C ALA A 140 -3.04 11.43 -12.93
N SER A 141 -2.93 10.53 -13.92
CA SER A 141 -3.24 9.10 -13.78
C SER A 141 -2.22 8.39 -12.88
N GLU A 142 -0.94 8.75 -13.01
CA GLU A 142 0.11 8.22 -12.14
C GLU A 142 -0.04 8.75 -10.71
N GLN A 143 -0.40 10.03 -10.56
CA GLN A 143 -0.67 10.63 -9.25
C GLN A 143 -1.88 9.97 -8.56
N ASP A 144 -2.99 9.75 -9.30
CA ASP A 144 -4.15 8.98 -8.83
C ASP A 144 -3.73 7.63 -8.28
N SER A 145 -3.05 6.82 -9.11
CA SER A 145 -2.62 5.48 -8.75
C SER A 145 -1.71 5.45 -7.51
N LEU A 146 -0.72 6.33 -7.45
CA LEU A 146 0.24 6.35 -6.33
C LEU A 146 -0.39 6.86 -5.03
N THR A 147 -1.34 7.80 -5.11
CA THR A 147 -2.06 8.28 -3.93
C THR A 147 -2.91 7.15 -3.33
N TYR A 148 -3.59 6.38 -4.16
CA TYR A 148 -4.32 5.20 -3.72
C TYR A 148 -3.38 4.13 -3.12
N ILE A 149 -2.28 3.79 -3.80
CA ILE A 149 -1.29 2.79 -3.34
C ILE A 149 -0.69 3.20 -1.98
N ALA A 150 -0.43 4.49 -1.77
CA ALA A 150 0.06 4.99 -0.48
C ALA A 150 -0.94 4.72 0.65
N ALA A 151 -2.24 5.00 0.43
CA ALA A 151 -3.30 4.72 1.40
C ALA A 151 -3.44 3.21 1.69
N GLU A 152 -3.39 2.38 0.65
CA GLU A 152 -3.45 0.91 0.77
C GLU A 152 -2.26 0.34 1.57
N LYS A 153 -1.04 0.82 1.32
CA LYS A 153 0.15 0.44 2.10
C LYS A 153 0.02 0.80 3.58
N ILE A 154 -0.55 1.97 3.89
CA ILE A 154 -0.80 2.40 5.28
C ILE A 154 -1.78 1.45 5.96
N TYR A 155 -2.86 1.09 5.27
CA TYR A 155 -3.83 0.09 5.75
C TYR A 155 -3.17 -1.27 6.01
N GLY A 156 -2.38 -1.77 5.05
CA GLY A 156 -1.65 -3.03 5.17
C GLY A 156 -0.62 -3.06 6.33
N ARG A 157 -0.15 -1.89 6.79
CA ARG A 157 0.70 -1.75 7.97
C ARG A 157 -0.09 -1.66 9.29
N GLY A 158 -1.42 -1.76 9.26
CA GLY A 158 -2.29 -1.68 10.43
C GLY A 158 -2.48 -0.26 10.99
N ARG A 159 -2.09 0.79 10.25
CA ARG A 159 -2.23 2.19 10.67
C ARG A 159 -3.63 2.71 10.28
N ILE A 160 -4.66 2.18 10.93
CA ILE A 160 -6.06 2.27 10.49
C ILE A 160 -6.59 3.72 10.42
N GLU A 161 -6.33 4.55 11.44
CA GLU A 161 -6.79 5.96 11.42
C GLU A 161 -6.13 6.78 10.31
N GLU A 162 -4.86 6.53 10.06
CA GLU A 162 -4.13 7.20 9.00
C GLU A 162 -4.59 6.71 7.63
N ALA A 163 -4.83 5.40 7.45
CA ALA A 163 -5.39 4.85 6.23
C ALA A 163 -6.76 5.45 5.92
N LYS A 164 -7.63 5.57 6.92
CA LYS A 164 -8.93 6.23 6.81
C LYS A 164 -8.79 7.67 6.30
N SER A 165 -7.90 8.45 6.92
CA SER A 165 -7.61 9.82 6.47
C SER A 165 -7.11 9.84 5.03
N SER A 166 -6.23 8.91 4.67
CA SER A 166 -5.62 8.84 3.34
C SER A 166 -6.62 8.45 2.26
N PHE A 167 -7.51 7.47 2.51
CA PHE A 167 -8.58 7.13 1.58
C PHE A 167 -9.60 8.26 1.40
N ASN A 168 -9.95 8.95 2.48
CA ASN A 168 -10.84 10.13 2.38
C ASN A 168 -10.18 11.26 1.57
N LYS A 169 -8.88 11.54 1.80
CA LYS A 169 -8.11 12.50 1.00
C LYS A 169 -8.07 12.08 -0.46
N TYR A 170 -7.86 10.79 -0.74
CA TYR A 170 -7.88 10.25 -2.09
C TYR A 170 -9.21 10.56 -2.80
N LEU A 171 -10.34 10.22 -2.19
CA LEU A 171 -11.68 10.47 -2.76
C LEU A 171 -11.99 11.96 -2.98
N GLN A 172 -11.44 12.84 -2.14
CA GLN A 172 -11.57 14.29 -2.31
C GLN A 172 -10.71 14.83 -3.45
N THR A 173 -9.50 14.28 -3.62
CA THR A 173 -8.54 14.73 -4.63
C THR A 173 -8.88 14.18 -6.01
N PHE A 174 -9.38 12.95 -6.07
CA PHE A 174 -9.71 12.22 -7.29
C PHE A 174 -11.15 11.68 -7.25
N PRO A 175 -12.18 12.56 -7.32
CA PRO A 175 -13.59 12.13 -7.23
C PRO A 175 -13.99 11.15 -8.33
N GLU A 176 -13.36 11.25 -9.52
CA GLU A 176 -13.53 10.33 -10.66
C GLU A 176 -12.28 9.44 -10.86
N GLY A 177 -11.50 9.25 -9.81
CA GLY A 177 -10.26 8.47 -9.85
C GLY A 177 -10.51 6.98 -10.10
N ALA A 178 -9.54 6.33 -10.74
CA ALA A 178 -9.63 4.92 -11.14
C ALA A 178 -9.85 3.96 -9.96
N PHE A 179 -9.48 4.36 -8.74
CA PHE A 179 -9.56 3.53 -7.53
C PHE A 179 -10.64 3.99 -6.54
N GLY A 180 -11.61 4.80 -6.99
CA GLY A 180 -12.69 5.30 -6.13
C GLY A 180 -13.48 4.19 -5.45
N LEU A 181 -13.86 3.15 -6.21
CA LEU A 181 -14.55 1.97 -5.65
C LEU A 181 -13.70 1.21 -4.63
N ASN A 182 -12.41 1.04 -4.92
CA ASN A 182 -11.48 0.41 -3.99
C ASN A 182 -11.37 1.20 -2.68
N ALA A 183 -11.25 2.54 -2.77
CA ALA A 183 -11.18 3.40 -1.60
C ALA A 183 -12.46 3.32 -0.75
N HIS A 184 -13.64 3.33 -1.37
CA HIS A 184 -14.91 3.13 -0.67
C HIS A 184 -14.98 1.76 0.00
N TYR A 185 -14.50 0.70 -0.66
CA TYR A 185 -14.45 -0.64 -0.08
C TYR A 185 -13.55 -0.71 1.17
N TYR A 186 -12.33 -0.14 1.10
CA TYR A 186 -11.47 -0.08 2.28
C TYR A 186 -12.08 0.73 3.42
N LEU A 187 -12.80 1.82 3.13
CA LEU A 187 -13.50 2.57 4.16
C LEU A 187 -14.66 1.76 4.79
N CYS A 188 -15.34 0.89 4.04
CA CYS A 188 -16.27 -0.08 4.63
C CYS A 188 -15.57 -1.05 5.57
N LEU A 189 -14.40 -1.61 5.18
CA LEU A 189 -13.63 -2.53 6.02
C LEU A 189 -13.16 -1.84 7.31
N ILE A 190 -12.65 -0.61 7.21
CA ILE A 190 -12.27 0.21 8.37
C ILE A 190 -13.49 0.48 9.27
N GLY A 191 -14.64 0.80 8.67
CA GLY A 191 -15.90 0.97 9.40
C GLY A 191 -16.30 -0.28 10.16
N LYS A 192 -16.15 -1.45 9.58
CA LYS A 192 -16.41 -2.75 10.22
C LYS A 192 -15.49 -2.98 11.41
N GLU A 193 -14.19 -2.74 11.26
CA GLU A 193 -13.20 -2.87 12.33
C GLU A 193 -13.47 -1.91 13.49
N GLN A 194 -13.85 -0.68 13.18
CA GLN A 194 -14.18 0.36 14.17
C GLN A 194 -15.62 0.30 14.70
N LYS A 195 -16.45 -0.60 14.19
CA LYS A 195 -17.90 -0.65 14.46
C LYS A 195 -18.61 0.68 14.16
N ASN A 196 -18.13 1.40 13.17
CA ASN A 196 -18.70 2.65 12.70
C ASN A 196 -19.76 2.38 11.63
N TYR A 197 -20.99 2.22 12.07
CA TYR A 197 -22.12 1.84 11.22
C TYR A 197 -22.44 2.89 10.16
N ASP A 198 -22.40 4.18 10.52
CA ASP A 198 -22.64 5.27 9.58
C ASP A 198 -21.65 5.26 8.42
N MET A 199 -20.37 5.00 8.73
CA MET A 199 -19.33 4.91 7.71
C MET A 199 -19.58 3.73 6.76
N ILE A 200 -19.99 2.57 7.29
CA ILE A 200 -20.34 1.40 6.46
C ILE A 200 -21.52 1.73 5.56
N LEU A 201 -22.60 2.32 6.10
CA LEU A 201 -23.78 2.68 5.31
C LEU A 201 -23.48 3.70 4.23
N LEU A 202 -22.65 4.72 4.54
CA LEU A 202 -22.23 5.73 3.57
C LEU A 202 -21.46 5.10 2.41
N HIS A 203 -20.37 4.40 2.71
CA HIS A 203 -19.46 3.91 1.67
C HIS A 203 -19.99 2.68 0.93
N SER A 204 -20.75 1.80 1.58
CA SER A 204 -21.48 0.73 0.88
C SER A 204 -22.54 1.29 -0.07
N GLY A 205 -23.21 2.38 0.33
CA GLY A 205 -24.14 3.10 -0.55
C GLY A 205 -23.45 3.58 -1.83
N LYS A 206 -22.24 4.17 -1.69
CA LYS A 206 -21.42 4.63 -2.83
C LYS A 206 -21.00 3.48 -3.75
N LEU A 207 -20.65 2.33 -3.19
CA LEU A 207 -20.37 1.13 -3.99
C LEU A 207 -21.58 0.66 -4.78
N LEU A 208 -22.77 0.70 -4.19
CA LEU A 208 -24.00 0.23 -4.82
C LEU A 208 -24.60 1.19 -5.87
N GLU A 209 -24.09 2.42 -5.98
CA GLU A 209 -24.36 3.31 -7.13
C GLU A 209 -23.82 2.69 -8.45
N TYR A 210 -22.89 1.75 -8.37
CA TYR A 210 -22.28 1.02 -9.50
C TYR A 210 -22.57 -0.49 -9.37
N PRO A 211 -23.73 -0.97 -9.83
CA PRO A 211 -24.24 -2.31 -9.50
C PRO A 211 -23.39 -3.48 -9.99
N ASP A 212 -22.53 -3.28 -11.00
CA ASP A 212 -21.71 -4.34 -11.58
C ASP A 212 -20.23 -4.28 -11.14
N ASN A 213 -19.94 -3.60 -10.01
CA ASN A 213 -18.61 -3.55 -9.45
C ASN A 213 -18.26 -4.83 -8.64
N PRO A 214 -16.97 -5.19 -8.52
CA PRO A 214 -16.52 -6.41 -7.85
C PRO A 214 -16.80 -6.45 -6.33
N PHE A 215 -17.12 -5.32 -5.71
CA PHE A 215 -17.39 -5.20 -4.27
C PHE A 215 -18.88 -5.21 -3.91
N SER A 216 -19.77 -5.29 -4.90
CA SER A 216 -21.22 -5.16 -4.69
C SER A 216 -21.77 -6.19 -3.72
N GLU A 217 -21.37 -7.44 -3.85
CA GLU A 217 -21.85 -8.54 -2.99
C GLU A 217 -21.40 -8.32 -1.54
N GLU A 218 -20.11 -8.01 -1.30
CA GLU A 218 -19.60 -7.77 0.05
C GLU A 218 -20.16 -6.48 0.67
N ALA A 219 -20.37 -5.44 -0.14
CA ALA A 219 -21.01 -4.20 0.28
C ALA A 219 -22.45 -4.44 0.76
N LEU A 220 -23.19 -5.29 0.05
CA LEU A 220 -24.57 -5.67 0.44
C LEU A 220 -24.58 -6.47 1.75
N VAL A 221 -23.64 -7.40 1.93
CA VAL A 221 -23.51 -8.13 3.20
C VAL A 221 -23.29 -7.16 4.36
N MET A 222 -22.25 -6.31 4.27
CA MET A 222 -21.95 -5.37 5.33
C MET A 222 -23.10 -4.40 5.62
N ARG A 223 -23.76 -3.93 4.57
CA ARG A 223 -24.89 -3.01 4.68
C ARG A 223 -26.10 -3.68 5.35
N ALA A 224 -26.49 -4.86 4.91
CA ALA A 224 -27.62 -5.59 5.45
C ALA A 224 -27.42 -5.96 6.93
N GLU A 225 -26.22 -6.45 7.29
CA GLU A 225 -25.85 -6.75 8.69
C GLU A 225 -25.92 -5.49 9.58
N VAL A 226 -25.42 -4.36 9.11
CA VAL A 226 -25.48 -3.10 9.87
C VAL A 226 -26.90 -2.62 10.03
N GLN A 227 -27.70 -2.60 8.96
CA GLN A 227 -29.12 -2.21 9.03
C GLN A 227 -29.90 -3.10 9.97
N PHE A 228 -29.65 -4.42 9.94
CA PHE A 228 -30.27 -5.37 10.88
C PHE A 228 -29.89 -5.05 12.34
N ASN A 229 -28.59 -4.83 12.61
CA ASN A 229 -28.11 -4.50 13.96
C ASN A 229 -28.66 -3.15 14.48
N MET A 230 -28.92 -2.21 13.57
CA MET A 230 -29.55 -0.93 13.88
C MET A 230 -31.09 -1.04 13.97
N GLN A 231 -31.65 -2.23 13.86
CA GLN A 231 -33.10 -2.48 13.84
C GLN A 231 -33.84 -1.80 12.67
N GLN A 232 -33.13 -1.45 11.62
CA GLN A 232 -33.68 -0.93 10.36
C GLN A 232 -34.12 -2.10 9.47
N PHE A 233 -35.05 -2.90 9.96
CA PHE A 233 -35.38 -4.21 9.37
C PHE A 233 -35.95 -4.12 7.96
N ALA A 234 -36.69 -3.06 7.63
CA ALA A 234 -37.20 -2.85 6.27
C ALA A 234 -36.08 -2.59 5.27
N ASP A 235 -35.10 -1.75 5.64
CA ASP A 235 -33.93 -1.46 4.82
C ASP A 235 -33.00 -2.69 4.71
N ALA A 236 -32.84 -3.43 5.82
CA ALA A 236 -32.08 -4.68 5.83
C ALA A 236 -32.69 -5.72 4.90
N LEU A 237 -34.04 -5.86 4.92
CA LEU A 237 -34.76 -6.74 4.01
C LEU A 237 -34.48 -6.40 2.54
N ALA A 238 -34.54 -5.12 2.19
CA ALA A 238 -34.21 -4.67 0.83
C ALA A 238 -32.77 -5.01 0.45
N SER A 239 -31.81 -4.80 1.37
CA SER A 239 -30.40 -5.14 1.13
C SER A 239 -30.17 -6.65 1.00
N TYR A 240 -30.84 -7.49 1.80
CA TYR A 240 -30.78 -8.94 1.67
C TYR A 240 -31.42 -9.45 0.39
N LYS A 241 -32.53 -8.84 -0.10
CA LYS A 241 -33.10 -9.17 -1.41
C LYS A 241 -32.12 -8.91 -2.54
N MET A 242 -31.48 -7.75 -2.53
CA MET A 242 -30.43 -7.44 -3.51
C MET A 242 -29.23 -8.39 -3.42
N LEU A 243 -28.85 -8.80 -2.19
CA LEU A 243 -27.79 -9.78 -1.98
C LEU A 243 -28.16 -11.14 -2.57
N LYS A 244 -29.41 -11.63 -2.37
CA LYS A 244 -29.89 -12.88 -2.95
C LYS A 244 -29.73 -12.91 -4.47
N GLU A 245 -30.10 -11.80 -5.14
CA GLU A 245 -29.99 -11.68 -6.59
C GLU A 245 -28.54 -11.71 -7.09
N LYS A 246 -27.59 -11.15 -6.30
CA LYS A 246 -26.18 -11.04 -6.67
C LYS A 246 -25.31 -12.17 -6.13
N ALA A 247 -25.84 -13.02 -5.26
CA ALA A 247 -25.08 -14.05 -4.56
C ALA A 247 -24.42 -15.04 -5.53
N THR A 248 -23.10 -15.06 -5.51
CA THR A 248 -22.28 -15.94 -6.35
C THR A 248 -22.07 -17.33 -5.75
N THR A 249 -22.29 -17.48 -4.44
CA THR A 249 -22.13 -18.74 -3.72
C THR A 249 -23.41 -19.14 -2.97
N ALA A 250 -23.59 -20.44 -2.75
CA ALA A 250 -24.72 -20.96 -1.96
C ALA A 250 -24.73 -20.42 -0.52
N ASP A 251 -23.55 -20.22 0.07
CA ASP A 251 -23.44 -19.70 1.44
C ASP A 251 -23.89 -18.24 1.53
N ARG A 252 -23.61 -17.42 0.50
CA ARG A 252 -24.08 -16.03 0.41
C ARG A 252 -25.58 -15.97 0.16
N ARG A 253 -26.12 -16.88 -0.66
CA ARG A 253 -27.56 -17.00 -0.88
C ARG A 253 -28.27 -17.39 0.41
N LEU A 254 -27.78 -18.40 1.11
CA LEU A 254 -28.33 -18.84 2.40
C LEU A 254 -28.31 -17.71 3.44
N LEU A 255 -27.22 -16.93 3.50
CA LEU A 255 -27.13 -15.73 4.34
C LEU A 255 -28.23 -14.73 4.02
N ALA A 256 -28.42 -14.44 2.73
CA ALA A 256 -29.44 -13.49 2.26
C ALA A 256 -30.85 -13.97 2.61
N GLU A 257 -31.19 -15.21 2.33
CA GLU A 257 -32.51 -15.80 2.59
C GLU A 257 -32.83 -15.87 4.09
N THR A 258 -31.84 -16.24 4.90
CA THR A 258 -31.99 -16.20 6.36
C THR A 258 -32.24 -14.79 6.87
N GLY A 259 -31.50 -13.81 6.34
CA GLY A 259 -31.70 -12.40 6.67
C GLY A 259 -33.06 -11.87 6.23
N MET A 260 -33.52 -12.25 5.04
CA MET A 260 -34.86 -11.89 4.52
C MET A 260 -35.96 -12.42 5.44
N LEU A 261 -35.92 -13.70 5.80
CA LEU A 261 -36.90 -14.32 6.70
C LEU A 261 -36.98 -13.57 8.03
N ARG A 262 -35.86 -13.35 8.68
CA ARG A 262 -35.79 -12.66 9.99
C ARG A 262 -36.33 -11.23 9.90
N CYS A 263 -35.95 -10.50 8.86
CA CYS A 263 -36.39 -9.12 8.67
C CYS A 263 -37.92 -9.07 8.40
N ALA A 264 -38.44 -9.92 7.49
CA ALA A 264 -39.85 -9.97 7.17
C ALA A 264 -40.69 -10.26 8.41
N TYR A 265 -40.32 -11.25 9.21
CA TYR A 265 -40.97 -11.56 10.49
C TYR A 265 -40.97 -10.36 11.46
N LEU A 266 -39.80 -9.68 11.61
CA LEU A 266 -39.68 -8.57 12.55
C LEU A 266 -40.48 -7.32 12.12
N ILE A 267 -40.67 -7.09 10.83
CA ILE A 267 -41.56 -6.01 10.34
C ILE A 267 -43.03 -6.45 10.26
N LYS A 268 -43.34 -7.71 10.60
CA LYS A 268 -44.71 -8.31 10.56
C LYS A 268 -45.30 -8.32 9.15
N ASP A 269 -44.49 -8.61 8.15
CA ASP A 269 -44.92 -8.87 6.78
C ASP A 269 -45.13 -10.38 6.62
N ASP A 270 -46.33 -10.86 6.95
CA ASP A 270 -46.65 -12.29 6.94
C ASP A 270 -46.51 -12.91 5.54
N THR A 271 -46.83 -12.15 4.49
CA THR A 271 -46.69 -12.61 3.11
C THR A 271 -45.25 -12.85 2.74
N GLU A 272 -44.38 -11.88 3.01
CA GLU A 272 -42.95 -12.00 2.75
C GLU A 272 -42.29 -13.06 3.66
N THR A 273 -42.78 -13.19 4.91
CA THR A 273 -42.26 -14.20 5.85
C THR A 273 -42.52 -15.61 5.31
N ILE A 274 -43.74 -15.90 4.87
CA ILE A 274 -44.11 -17.21 4.28
C ILE A 274 -43.27 -17.48 3.02
N HIS A 275 -43.12 -16.47 2.16
CA HIS A 275 -42.32 -16.61 0.94
C HIS A 275 -40.84 -16.88 1.25
N ALA A 276 -40.23 -16.11 2.13
CA ALA A 276 -38.84 -16.28 2.54
C ALA A 276 -38.59 -17.63 3.26
N ALA A 277 -39.55 -18.07 4.10
CA ALA A 277 -39.48 -19.39 4.75
C ALA A 277 -39.54 -20.53 3.73
N THR A 278 -40.44 -20.41 2.73
CA THR A 278 -40.58 -21.41 1.67
C THR A 278 -39.30 -21.53 0.83
N ASP A 279 -38.71 -20.39 0.45
CA ASP A 279 -37.45 -20.36 -0.30
C ASP A 279 -36.31 -20.98 0.49
N LEU A 280 -36.19 -20.60 1.77
CA LEU A 280 -35.12 -21.11 2.66
C LEU A 280 -35.25 -22.61 2.86
N LEU A 281 -36.46 -23.16 3.03
CA LEU A 281 -36.71 -24.60 3.17
C LEU A 281 -36.38 -25.40 1.90
N ALA A 282 -36.35 -24.77 0.74
CA ALA A 282 -35.95 -25.39 -0.53
C ALA A 282 -34.41 -25.47 -0.71
N GLU A 283 -33.63 -24.79 0.12
CA GLU A 283 -32.17 -24.75 -0.01
C GLU A 283 -31.52 -26.09 0.35
N ALA A 284 -30.69 -26.60 -0.56
CA ALA A 284 -30.05 -27.93 -0.44
C ALA A 284 -29.06 -28.07 0.74
N LYS A 285 -28.52 -26.95 1.23
CA LYS A 285 -27.53 -26.90 2.32
C LYS A 285 -28.14 -26.41 3.65
N LEU A 286 -29.43 -26.48 3.81
CA LEU A 286 -30.11 -26.01 5.00
C LEU A 286 -29.71 -26.84 6.23
N THR A 287 -29.26 -26.16 7.30
CA THR A 287 -29.03 -26.83 8.58
C THR A 287 -30.35 -27.11 9.30
N PRO A 288 -30.40 -28.14 10.18
CA PRO A 288 -31.61 -28.40 10.97
C PRO A 288 -32.09 -27.22 11.79
N GLU A 289 -31.15 -26.40 12.31
CA GLU A 289 -31.45 -25.20 13.10
C GLU A 289 -32.17 -24.14 12.27
N LEU A 290 -31.66 -23.84 11.07
CA LEU A 290 -32.28 -22.90 10.15
C LEU A 290 -33.61 -23.41 9.59
N GLY A 291 -33.71 -24.74 9.35
CA GLY A 291 -34.97 -25.36 8.96
C GLY A 291 -36.03 -25.23 10.04
N ASN A 292 -35.70 -25.46 11.29
CA ASN A 292 -36.59 -25.25 12.42
C ASN A 292 -37.00 -23.78 12.60
N GLU A 293 -36.05 -22.85 12.39
CA GLU A 293 -36.32 -21.42 12.42
C GLU A 293 -37.33 -21.03 11.32
N ALA A 294 -37.15 -21.53 10.10
CA ALA A 294 -38.03 -21.27 8.97
C ALA A 294 -39.46 -21.83 9.18
N LEU A 295 -39.60 -22.94 9.92
CA LEU A 295 -40.88 -23.51 10.26
C LEU A 295 -41.56 -22.82 11.44
N TYR A 296 -40.81 -22.13 12.28
CA TYR A 296 -41.29 -21.41 13.45
C TYR A 296 -41.89 -20.05 13.09
N TYR A 297 -41.28 -19.31 12.19
CA TYR A 297 -41.76 -17.99 11.73
C TYR A 297 -42.92 -18.11 10.77
#